data_480294cf76b1349448f0496fce97e23b
#
_entry.id   480294cf76b1349448f0496fce97e23b
#
_cell.length_a   1.000
_cell.length_b   1.000
_cell.length_c   1.000
_cell.angle_alpha   90.00
_cell.angle_beta   90.00
_cell.angle_gamma   90.00
#
_symmetry.space_group_name_H-M   'P 1'
#
loop_
_entity.id
_entity.type
_entity.pdbx_description
1 polymer ?
#
loop_
_entity_poly.entity_id
_entity_poly.type
_entity_poly.pdbx_seq_one_letter_code
_entity_poly.pdbx_strand_id
1 'polypeptide(L)'
;VACKPWPDDPAQTVIAMAYLDPGDTAVEGERHPHLLLAKADSRSGRLLERYDSDFEEDASVAVGSDSLWLDTARYRLSPTVRAFGVVFHSVARGASCPDAGFDNLLTLVVPAGEGKLRPVLNTYLDQWRTLKGSVCSAEPGFEQEVSHLTLELGRGRSNGFADLVITSRVSDGETENGKPLRTVKRTLRYDGERYPFEEYSDFWHRQ
;
A
#
# COMPACT_ATOMS: atom_id res chain seq x y z
N VAL A 1 -5.90 14.40 -0.82
CA VAL A 1 -4.62 14.74 -1.49
C VAL A 1 -3.50 14.71 -0.47
N ALA A 2 -2.38 14.05 -0.80
CA ALA A 2 -1.15 14.04 -0.01
C ALA A 2 0.00 14.58 -0.87
N CYS A 3 0.87 15.42 -0.30
CA CYS A 3 2.09 15.89 -0.96
C CYS A 3 3.24 16.06 0.03
N LYS A 4 4.45 15.77 -0.46
CA LYS A 4 5.70 15.90 0.31
C LYS A 4 6.84 16.38 -0.61
N PRO A 5 7.78 17.19 -0.11
CA PRO A 5 9.04 17.42 -0.81
C PRO A 5 9.75 16.10 -1.12
N TRP A 6 10.29 15.95 -2.34
CA TRP A 6 11.08 14.78 -2.67
C TRP A 6 12.41 14.79 -1.91
N PRO A 7 12.72 13.74 -1.10
CA PRO A 7 13.89 13.81 -0.21
C PRO A 7 15.26 13.85 -0.92
N ASP A 8 15.34 13.39 -2.17
CA ASP A 8 16.60 13.44 -2.95
C ASP A 8 16.76 14.76 -3.73
N ASP A 9 15.67 15.51 -3.93
CA ASP A 9 15.65 16.81 -4.61
C ASP A 9 14.45 17.66 -4.12
N PRO A 10 14.65 18.56 -3.15
CA PRO A 10 13.60 19.40 -2.61
C PRO A 10 12.96 20.38 -3.62
N ALA A 11 13.57 20.57 -4.80
CA ALA A 11 12.94 21.31 -5.90
C ALA A 11 11.79 20.54 -6.57
N GLN A 12 11.59 19.27 -6.19
CA GLN A 12 10.50 18.42 -6.62
C GLN A 12 9.58 18.10 -5.45
N THR A 13 8.30 17.92 -5.75
CA THR A 13 7.25 17.48 -4.83
C THR A 13 6.65 16.18 -5.35
N VAL A 14 6.52 15.17 -4.48
CA VAL A 14 5.73 13.97 -4.75
C VAL A 14 4.29 14.21 -4.30
N ILE A 15 3.35 13.72 -5.10
CA ILE A 15 1.92 13.98 -4.95
C ILE A 15 1.17 12.66 -5.10
N ALA A 16 0.18 12.45 -4.23
CA ALA A 16 -0.87 11.44 -4.40
C ALA A 16 -2.23 12.13 -4.30
N MET A 17 -3.08 11.93 -5.28
CA MET A 17 -4.39 12.56 -5.34
C MET A 17 -5.43 11.57 -5.86
N ALA A 18 -6.54 11.42 -5.12
CA ALA A 18 -7.75 10.81 -5.65
C ALA A 18 -8.71 11.92 -6.05
N TYR A 19 -9.34 11.79 -7.21
CA TYR A 19 -10.30 12.77 -7.74
C TYR A 19 -11.38 12.08 -8.55
N LEU A 20 -12.50 12.76 -8.73
CA LEU A 20 -13.62 12.31 -9.54
C LEU A 20 -13.68 13.16 -10.82
N ASP A 21 -14.27 12.60 -11.86
CA ASP A 21 -14.55 13.37 -13.07
C ASP A 21 -15.55 14.50 -12.79
N PRO A 22 -15.37 15.67 -13.44
CA PRO A 22 -16.34 16.75 -13.36
C PRO A 22 -17.73 16.26 -13.82
N GLY A 23 -18.71 16.30 -12.92
CA GLY A 23 -20.07 15.84 -13.18
C GLY A 23 -20.38 14.41 -12.71
N ASP A 24 -19.44 13.72 -12.11
CA ASP A 24 -19.77 12.50 -11.38
C ASP A 24 -20.69 12.84 -10.22
N THR A 25 -21.90 12.25 -10.24
CA THR A 25 -22.94 12.43 -9.22
C THR A 25 -23.18 11.19 -8.40
N ALA A 26 -22.32 10.16 -8.56
CA ALA A 26 -22.42 8.92 -7.79
C ALA A 26 -22.23 9.21 -6.30
N VAL A 27 -22.94 8.46 -5.47
CA VAL A 27 -22.83 8.56 -4.01
C VAL A 27 -21.60 7.83 -3.52
N GLU A 28 -21.12 8.18 -2.34
CA GLU A 28 -20.02 7.46 -1.68
C GLU A 28 -20.30 5.96 -1.62
N GLY A 29 -19.32 5.16 -2.04
CA GLY A 29 -19.43 3.71 -2.18
C GLY A 29 -19.89 3.22 -3.55
N GLU A 30 -20.18 4.13 -4.51
CA GLU A 30 -20.55 3.81 -5.89
C GLU A 30 -19.75 4.68 -6.91
N ARG A 31 -18.77 5.46 -6.44
CA ARG A 31 -17.99 6.38 -7.28
C ARG A 31 -16.88 5.64 -8.01
N HIS A 32 -16.39 6.23 -9.10
CA HIS A 32 -15.25 5.75 -9.89
C HIS A 32 -14.07 6.74 -9.79
N PRO A 33 -13.36 6.80 -8.66
CA PRO A 33 -12.26 7.72 -8.49
C PRO A 33 -11.05 7.36 -9.35
N HIS A 34 -10.33 8.39 -9.78
CA HIS A 34 -9.02 8.30 -10.36
C HIS A 34 -7.95 8.52 -9.29
N LEU A 35 -6.86 7.74 -9.33
CA LEU A 35 -5.67 7.94 -8.53
C LEU A 35 -4.54 8.48 -9.39
N LEU A 36 -4.05 9.66 -9.07
CA LEU A 36 -2.83 10.24 -9.65
C LEU A 36 -1.68 10.15 -8.66
N LEU A 37 -0.59 9.53 -9.07
CA LEU A 37 0.70 9.64 -8.41
C LEU A 37 1.64 10.44 -9.31
N ALA A 38 2.31 11.45 -8.76
CA ALA A 38 3.14 12.32 -9.57
C ALA A 38 4.39 12.83 -8.83
N LYS A 39 5.38 13.24 -9.63
CA LYS A 39 6.39 14.20 -9.22
C LYS A 39 6.16 15.49 -10.00
N ALA A 40 6.25 16.62 -9.34
CA ALA A 40 6.11 17.93 -9.93
C ALA A 40 7.28 18.85 -9.53
N ASP A 41 7.61 19.79 -10.36
CA ASP A 41 8.48 20.92 -10.02
C ASP A 41 7.79 21.76 -8.93
N SER A 42 8.45 21.93 -7.79
CA SER A 42 7.85 22.57 -6.60
C SER A 42 7.52 24.05 -6.80
N ARG A 43 8.19 24.73 -7.76
CA ARG A 43 7.98 26.16 -8.03
C ARG A 43 6.87 26.40 -9.02
N SER A 44 6.85 25.66 -10.11
CA SER A 44 5.92 25.89 -11.24
C SER A 44 4.68 25.00 -11.19
N GLY A 45 4.69 23.93 -10.39
CA GLY A 45 3.62 22.93 -10.38
C GLY A 45 3.62 22.04 -11.63
N ARG A 46 4.59 22.18 -12.54
CA ARG A 46 4.66 21.35 -13.75
C ARG A 46 4.92 19.90 -13.41
N LEU A 47 4.07 19.00 -13.90
CA LEU A 47 4.27 17.55 -13.74
C LEU A 47 5.55 17.12 -14.49
N LEU A 48 6.39 16.36 -13.79
CA LEU A 48 7.64 15.79 -14.29
C LEU A 48 7.46 14.31 -14.63
N GLU A 49 6.80 13.57 -13.74
CA GLU A 49 6.51 12.15 -13.89
C GLU A 49 5.12 11.88 -13.31
N ARG A 50 4.38 10.94 -13.91
CA ARG A 50 3.05 10.57 -13.43
C ARG A 50 2.72 9.10 -13.66
N TYR A 51 1.84 8.57 -12.82
CA TYR A 51 1.11 7.33 -12.96
C TYR A 51 -0.36 7.60 -12.65
N ASP A 52 -1.23 7.13 -13.51
CA ASP A 52 -2.68 7.24 -13.36
C ASP A 52 -3.27 5.83 -13.25
N SER A 53 -4.24 5.66 -12.37
CA SER A 53 -4.97 4.42 -12.16
C SER A 53 -6.41 4.75 -11.79
N ASP A 54 -7.33 3.91 -12.18
CA ASP A 54 -8.74 4.01 -11.84
C ASP A 54 -9.10 2.91 -10.85
N PHE A 55 -10.08 3.16 -10.01
CA PHE A 55 -10.67 2.15 -9.14
C PHE A 55 -12.16 2.43 -8.91
N GLU A 56 -12.88 1.41 -8.46
CA GLU A 56 -14.30 1.50 -8.16
C GLU A 56 -14.48 1.48 -6.65
N GLU A 57 -15.32 2.36 -6.14
CA GLU A 57 -15.77 2.26 -4.75
C GLU A 57 -16.84 1.19 -4.62
N ASP A 58 -16.75 0.46 -3.51
CA ASP A 58 -17.72 -0.57 -3.14
C ASP A 58 -17.86 -0.66 -1.60
N ALA A 59 -18.48 -1.74 -1.12
CA ALA A 59 -18.62 -1.98 0.32
C ALA A 59 -17.25 -2.11 1.06
N SER A 60 -16.16 -2.38 0.35
CA SER A 60 -14.82 -2.63 0.91
C SER A 60 -13.83 -1.50 0.59
N VAL A 61 -14.10 -0.70 -0.43
CA VAL A 61 -13.22 0.36 -0.91
C VAL A 61 -13.99 1.66 -1.02
N ALA A 62 -13.60 2.67 -0.25
CA ALA A 62 -14.12 4.03 -0.37
C ALA A 62 -13.02 5.05 -0.02
N VAL A 63 -13.05 6.20 -0.70
CA VAL A 63 -12.09 7.29 -0.52
C VAL A 63 -12.63 8.35 0.42
N GLY A 64 -11.91 8.59 1.50
CA GLY A 64 -12.13 9.70 2.42
C GLY A 64 -11.04 10.76 2.36
N SER A 65 -11.15 11.77 3.24
CA SER A 65 -10.19 12.88 3.33
C SER A 65 -8.76 12.42 3.63
N ASP A 66 -8.62 11.38 4.45
CA ASP A 66 -7.33 10.89 4.97
C ASP A 66 -6.91 9.55 4.37
N SER A 67 -7.55 9.13 3.25
CA SER A 67 -7.29 7.84 2.61
C SER A 67 -5.90 7.70 1.99
N LEU A 68 -5.20 8.80 1.73
CA LEU A 68 -3.91 8.77 1.03
C LEU A 68 -2.80 9.35 1.88
N TRP A 69 -1.69 8.62 2.00
CA TRP A 69 -0.43 9.21 2.46
C TRP A 69 0.75 8.71 1.64
N LEU A 70 1.83 9.49 1.64
CA LEU A 70 3.03 9.22 0.88
C LEU A 70 4.09 8.57 1.78
N ASP A 71 4.60 7.41 1.35
CA ASP A 71 5.79 6.78 1.89
C ASP A 71 7.00 7.18 1.05
N THR A 72 7.88 7.99 1.64
CA THR A 72 9.13 8.44 1.03
C THR A 72 10.35 7.82 1.71
N ALA A 73 10.21 6.64 2.29
CA ALA A 73 11.32 5.89 2.85
C ALA A 73 12.44 5.66 1.82
N ARG A 74 13.62 5.26 2.28
CA ARG A 74 14.81 5.19 1.43
C ARG A 74 14.83 3.93 0.57
N TYR A 75 13.83 3.72 -0.25
CA TYR A 75 13.76 2.60 -1.21
C TYR A 75 14.66 2.84 -2.43
N ARG A 76 15.99 2.89 -2.21
CA ARG A 76 16.97 3.03 -3.28
C ARG A 76 17.22 1.69 -3.94
N LEU A 77 16.42 1.40 -4.97
CA LEU A 77 16.44 0.11 -5.67
C LEU A 77 17.69 -0.06 -6.54
N SER A 78 18.26 1.06 -7.05
CA SER A 78 19.55 1.08 -7.75
C SER A 78 20.31 2.37 -7.43
N PRO A 79 21.56 2.54 -7.88
CA PRO A 79 22.29 3.80 -7.69
C PRO A 79 21.55 5.04 -8.21
N THR A 80 20.74 4.86 -9.27
CA THR A 80 20.01 5.95 -9.95
C THR A 80 18.51 5.94 -9.73
N VAL A 81 17.93 4.87 -9.16
CA VAL A 81 16.48 4.73 -9.00
C VAL A 81 16.13 4.63 -7.52
N ARG A 82 15.38 5.60 -7.03
CA ARG A 82 14.70 5.56 -5.75
C ARG A 82 13.20 5.52 -5.97
N ALA A 83 12.54 4.52 -5.41
CA ALA A 83 11.10 4.41 -5.38
C ALA A 83 10.48 5.31 -4.30
N PHE A 84 9.21 5.64 -4.45
CA PHE A 84 8.35 6.12 -3.37
C PHE A 84 7.02 5.37 -3.41
N GLY A 85 6.29 5.39 -2.30
CA GLY A 85 5.00 4.72 -2.18
C GLY A 85 3.87 5.70 -1.95
N VAL A 86 2.67 5.28 -2.33
CA VAL A 86 1.43 5.76 -1.76
C VAL A 86 0.83 4.63 -0.96
N VAL A 87 0.26 4.97 0.18
CA VAL A 87 -0.55 4.05 0.97
C VAL A 87 -1.98 4.54 0.93
N PHE A 88 -2.87 3.65 0.54
CA PHE A 88 -4.30 3.88 0.49
C PHE A 88 -4.98 3.19 1.67
N HIS A 89 -5.73 3.96 2.44
CA HIS A 89 -6.61 3.50 3.51
C HIS A 89 -8.07 3.65 3.07
N SER A 90 -8.84 2.58 3.11
CA SER A 90 -10.27 2.62 2.79
C SER A 90 -11.08 3.11 3.99
N VAL A 91 -12.02 4.02 3.73
CA VAL A 91 -13.02 4.43 4.74
C VAL A 91 -14.34 3.68 4.61
N ALA A 92 -14.41 2.68 3.75
CA ALA A 92 -15.59 1.81 3.61
C ALA A 92 -15.86 1.06 4.91
N ARG A 93 -17.13 0.77 5.16
CA ARG A 93 -17.54 0.05 6.38
C ARG A 93 -17.16 -1.42 6.38
N GLY A 94 -16.90 -1.98 5.19
CA GLY A 94 -16.61 -3.40 5.02
C GLY A 94 -17.83 -4.31 5.20
N ALA A 95 -17.57 -5.61 5.16
CA ALA A 95 -18.59 -6.64 5.41
C ALA A 95 -19.00 -6.64 6.89
N SER A 96 -20.26 -6.99 7.18
CA SER A 96 -20.79 -7.01 8.56
C SER A 96 -20.16 -8.11 9.42
N CYS A 97 -19.80 -9.26 8.83
CA CYS A 97 -19.24 -10.41 9.54
C CYS A 97 -18.03 -10.95 8.77
N PRO A 98 -16.94 -10.18 8.65
CA PRO A 98 -15.77 -10.61 7.90
C PRO A 98 -14.96 -11.67 8.65
N ASP A 99 -14.36 -12.61 7.91
CA ASP A 99 -13.40 -13.59 8.43
C ASP A 99 -11.94 -13.16 8.18
N ALA A 100 -11.74 -12.14 7.38
CA ALA A 100 -10.45 -11.52 7.10
C ALA A 100 -10.62 -10.05 6.75
N GLY A 101 -9.57 -9.27 6.91
CA GLY A 101 -9.53 -7.88 6.50
C GLY A 101 -8.13 -7.47 6.03
N PHE A 102 -8.12 -6.47 5.17
CA PHE A 102 -6.94 -5.89 4.56
C PHE A 102 -7.06 -4.38 4.62
N ASP A 103 -5.97 -3.70 4.96
CA ASP A 103 -5.92 -2.25 5.02
C ASP A 103 -4.54 -1.73 4.66
N ASN A 104 -4.45 -0.43 4.41
CA ASN A 104 -3.21 0.24 4.12
C ASN A 104 -2.48 -0.38 2.90
N LEU A 105 -3.14 -0.32 1.72
CA LEU A 105 -2.57 -0.79 0.46
C LEU A 105 -1.38 0.09 0.04
N LEU A 106 -0.17 -0.44 0.14
CA LEU A 106 1.04 0.19 -0.38
C LEU A 106 1.18 -0.09 -1.87
N THR A 107 1.24 0.96 -2.68
CA THR A 107 1.70 0.91 -4.07
C THR A 107 3.07 1.59 -4.17
N LEU A 108 4.12 0.83 -4.46
CA LEU A 108 5.47 1.34 -4.65
C LEU A 108 5.72 1.61 -6.14
N VAL A 109 6.14 2.84 -6.49
CA VAL A 109 6.35 3.26 -7.88
C VAL A 109 7.79 3.70 -8.15
N VAL A 110 8.21 3.55 -9.40
CA VAL A 110 9.52 3.98 -9.91
C VAL A 110 9.38 4.75 -11.22
N PRO A 111 10.36 5.58 -11.60
CA PRO A 111 10.45 6.16 -12.94
C PRO A 111 10.46 5.07 -14.04
N ALA A 112 9.68 5.29 -15.10
CA ALA A 112 9.59 4.39 -16.26
C ALA A 112 10.06 5.04 -17.57
N GLY A 113 10.64 6.24 -17.50
CA GLY A 113 11.02 7.06 -18.66
C GLY A 113 9.84 7.86 -19.22
N GLU A 114 10.14 8.78 -20.13
CA GLU A 114 9.14 9.60 -20.85
C GLU A 114 8.11 10.30 -19.94
N GLY A 115 8.54 10.72 -18.74
CA GLY A 115 7.65 11.38 -17.78
C GLY A 115 6.60 10.45 -17.13
N LYS A 116 6.85 9.15 -17.14
CA LYS A 116 5.95 8.15 -16.57
C LYS A 116 6.52 7.56 -15.29
N LEU A 117 5.63 7.22 -14.37
CA LEU A 117 5.88 6.32 -13.25
C LEU A 117 5.20 4.98 -13.53
N ARG A 118 5.68 3.91 -12.91
CA ARG A 118 5.02 2.62 -12.93
C ARG A 118 5.08 1.94 -11.57
N PRO A 119 4.05 1.18 -11.19
CA PRO A 119 4.08 0.37 -9.98
C PRO A 119 5.06 -0.79 -10.14
N VAL A 120 5.75 -1.13 -9.06
CA VAL A 120 6.66 -2.28 -8.97
C VAL A 120 6.30 -3.24 -7.85
N LEU A 121 5.45 -2.82 -6.93
CA LEU A 121 4.92 -3.65 -5.83
C LEU A 121 3.59 -3.08 -5.37
N ASN A 122 2.61 -3.97 -5.14
CA ASN A 122 1.39 -3.70 -4.41
C ASN A 122 1.26 -4.71 -3.27
N THR A 123 0.93 -4.24 -2.07
CA THR A 123 0.68 -5.11 -0.92
C THR A 123 -0.06 -4.37 0.18
N TYR A 124 -0.99 -5.04 0.86
CA TYR A 124 -1.58 -4.52 2.08
C TYR A 124 -0.59 -4.60 3.23
N LEU A 125 -0.44 -3.52 3.99
CA LEU A 125 0.47 -3.45 5.14
C LEU A 125 -0.16 -4.00 6.41
N ASP A 126 -1.48 -3.90 6.54
CA ASP A 126 -2.24 -4.40 7.67
C ASP A 126 -3.23 -5.44 7.20
N GLN A 127 -3.20 -6.60 7.85
CA GLN A 127 -4.02 -7.74 7.50
C GLN A 127 -4.45 -8.45 8.79
N TRP A 128 -5.62 -9.03 8.78
CA TRP A 128 -6.06 -9.91 9.88
C TRP A 128 -6.90 -11.07 9.35
N ARG A 129 -6.95 -12.14 10.12
CA ARG A 129 -7.73 -13.33 9.79
C ARG A 129 -8.27 -14.00 11.05
N THR A 130 -9.52 -14.43 10.99
CA THR A 130 -10.14 -15.25 12.02
C THR A 130 -9.53 -16.66 12.03
N LEU A 131 -9.14 -17.12 13.20
CA LEU A 131 -8.67 -18.50 13.44
C LEU A 131 -9.81 -19.38 13.96
N LYS A 132 -10.70 -18.80 14.77
CA LYS A 132 -11.80 -19.52 15.42
C LYS A 132 -12.94 -18.57 15.73
N GLY A 133 -14.17 -19.09 15.64
CA GLY A 133 -15.39 -18.32 15.90
C GLY A 133 -15.73 -17.36 14.78
N SER A 134 -16.46 -16.31 15.11
CA SER A 134 -16.84 -15.23 14.19
C SER A 134 -16.99 -13.94 14.97
N VAL A 135 -16.65 -12.81 14.35
CA VAL A 135 -16.87 -11.46 14.94
C VAL A 135 -18.35 -11.16 15.23
N CYS A 136 -19.25 -11.90 14.58
CA CYS A 136 -20.71 -11.76 14.77
C CYS A 136 -21.32 -12.79 15.71
N SER A 137 -20.54 -13.73 16.23
CA SER A 137 -21.06 -14.74 17.14
C SER A 137 -21.13 -14.22 18.57
N ALA A 138 -22.21 -14.50 19.25
CA ALA A 138 -22.32 -14.30 20.70
C ALA A 138 -21.59 -15.39 21.49
N GLU A 139 -21.10 -16.44 20.84
CA GLU A 139 -20.39 -17.53 21.50
C GLU A 139 -18.98 -17.09 21.91
N PRO A 140 -18.51 -17.45 23.10
CA PRO A 140 -17.16 -17.15 23.53
C PRO A 140 -16.12 -17.94 22.72
N GLY A 141 -14.94 -17.37 22.55
CA GLY A 141 -13.81 -18.07 21.92
C GLY A 141 -13.50 -17.58 20.50
N PHE A 142 -13.81 -16.34 20.19
CA PHE A 142 -13.28 -15.68 18.99
C PHE A 142 -11.75 -15.53 19.10
N GLU A 143 -11.05 -16.00 18.10
CA GLU A 143 -9.59 -15.90 17.98
C GLU A 143 -9.23 -15.36 16.60
N GLN A 144 -8.30 -14.43 16.53
CA GLN A 144 -7.78 -13.87 15.29
C GLN A 144 -6.26 -13.74 15.31
N GLU A 145 -5.65 -13.71 14.14
CA GLU A 145 -4.29 -13.26 13.93
C GLU A 145 -4.30 -11.94 13.17
N VAL A 146 -3.46 -11.02 13.61
CA VAL A 146 -3.24 -9.71 12.96
C VAL A 146 -1.79 -9.65 12.50
N SER A 147 -1.56 -9.19 11.30
CA SER A 147 -0.25 -9.02 10.67
C SER A 147 -0.02 -7.57 10.32
N HIS A 148 1.09 -7.03 10.78
CA HIS A 148 1.59 -5.74 10.32
C HIS A 148 2.85 -5.96 9.47
N LEU A 149 2.80 -5.54 8.20
CA LEU A 149 3.88 -5.67 7.23
C LEU A 149 4.78 -4.44 7.23
N THR A 150 6.07 -4.67 7.18
CA THR A 150 7.08 -3.65 6.94
C THR A 150 7.96 -4.06 5.76
N LEU A 151 8.45 -3.06 5.01
CA LEU A 151 9.27 -3.26 3.82
C LEU A 151 10.67 -2.66 4.04
N GLU A 152 11.70 -3.43 3.71
CA GLU A 152 13.09 -2.98 3.77
C GLU A 152 13.89 -3.46 2.54
N LEU A 153 15.00 -2.79 2.24
CA LEU A 153 15.92 -3.24 1.20
C LEU A 153 16.68 -4.49 1.66
N GLY A 154 16.67 -5.52 0.82
CA GLY A 154 17.50 -6.70 0.98
C GLY A 154 18.96 -6.45 0.59
N ARG A 155 19.83 -7.42 0.89
CA ARG A 155 21.25 -7.36 0.52
C ARG A 155 21.51 -7.81 -0.93
N GLY A 156 20.60 -8.61 -1.50
CA GLY A 156 20.68 -9.13 -2.85
C GLY A 156 20.25 -8.11 -3.91
N ARG A 157 20.53 -8.45 -5.15
CA ARG A 157 20.06 -7.72 -6.32
C ARG A 157 19.58 -8.71 -7.37
N SER A 158 18.46 -8.37 -8.00
CA SER A 158 17.86 -9.16 -9.08
C SER A 158 17.48 -8.21 -10.22
N ASN A 159 17.88 -8.53 -11.44
CA ASN A 159 17.59 -7.74 -12.65
C ASN A 159 17.85 -6.22 -12.49
N GLY A 160 18.97 -5.86 -11.82
CA GLY A 160 19.41 -4.48 -11.66
C GLY A 160 18.85 -3.73 -10.44
N PHE A 161 17.81 -4.23 -9.78
CA PHE A 161 17.24 -3.65 -8.56
C PHE A 161 17.65 -4.45 -7.30
N ALA A 162 17.70 -3.77 -6.16
CA ALA A 162 17.85 -4.42 -4.87
C ALA A 162 16.65 -5.31 -4.60
N ASP A 163 16.88 -6.49 -4.00
CA ASP A 163 15.79 -7.31 -3.48
C ASP A 163 15.07 -6.55 -2.36
N LEU A 164 13.79 -6.83 -2.17
CA LEU A 164 13.00 -6.31 -1.06
C LEU A 164 12.77 -7.42 -0.03
N VAL A 165 12.72 -7.05 1.24
CA VAL A 165 12.35 -7.97 2.32
C VAL A 165 11.06 -7.47 2.95
N ILE A 166 10.01 -8.25 2.85
CA ILE A 166 8.78 -8.05 3.61
C ILE A 166 8.90 -8.80 4.93
N THR A 167 8.63 -8.09 6.01
CA THR A 167 8.59 -8.64 7.36
C THR A 167 7.18 -8.46 7.92
N SER A 168 6.51 -9.57 8.22
CA SER A 168 5.25 -9.59 8.96
C SER A 168 5.51 -9.75 10.44
N ARG A 169 4.93 -8.88 11.27
CA ARG A 169 4.82 -9.03 12.72
C ARG A 169 3.41 -9.50 13.02
N VAL A 170 3.30 -10.72 13.51
CA VAL A 170 2.00 -11.37 13.77
C VAL A 170 1.69 -11.30 15.26
N SER A 171 0.48 -10.87 15.60
CA SER A 171 -0.08 -10.81 16.96
C SER A 171 -1.47 -11.46 17.01
N ASP A 172 -2.03 -11.56 18.21
CA ASP A 172 -3.39 -12.03 18.46
C ASP A 172 -4.48 -10.94 18.35
N GLY A 173 -4.08 -9.72 18.04
CA GLY A 173 -4.99 -8.58 17.97
C GLY A 173 -5.40 -7.97 19.32
N GLU A 174 -5.13 -8.62 20.43
CA GLU A 174 -5.47 -8.09 21.77
C GLU A 174 -4.40 -7.13 22.32
N THR A 175 -3.18 -7.23 21.79
CA THR A 175 -2.01 -6.47 22.26
C THR A 175 -1.61 -5.41 21.24
N GLU A 176 -2.23 -4.26 21.28
CA GLU A 176 -2.02 -3.15 20.34
C GLU A 176 -0.55 -2.63 20.27
N ASN A 177 0.29 -2.93 21.26
CA ASN A 177 1.73 -2.61 21.31
C ASN A 177 2.57 -3.76 21.87
N GLY A 178 2.07 -4.98 21.86
CA GLY A 178 2.72 -6.15 22.43
C GLY A 178 3.89 -6.67 21.59
N LYS A 179 4.72 -7.48 22.22
CA LYS A 179 5.74 -8.25 21.51
C LYS A 179 5.03 -9.19 20.52
N PRO A 180 5.40 -9.18 19.22
CA PRO A 180 4.75 -10.06 18.26
C PRO A 180 4.92 -11.53 18.68
N LEU A 181 3.87 -12.32 18.51
CA LEU A 181 3.90 -13.78 18.75
C LEU A 181 4.93 -14.44 17.84
N ARG A 182 5.03 -13.98 16.61
CA ARG A 182 6.03 -14.43 15.64
C ARG A 182 6.35 -13.35 14.61
N THR A 183 7.48 -13.54 13.96
CA THR A 183 7.90 -12.71 12.83
C THR A 183 8.18 -13.61 11.64
N VAL A 184 7.57 -13.30 10.51
CA VAL A 184 7.77 -14.04 9.26
C VAL A 184 8.40 -13.09 8.24
N LYS A 185 9.42 -13.56 7.52
CA LYS A 185 10.11 -12.77 6.50
C LYS A 185 10.04 -13.45 5.14
N ARG A 186 9.89 -12.65 4.09
CA ARG A 186 9.96 -13.11 2.71
C ARG A 186 10.82 -12.14 1.88
N THR A 187 11.75 -12.70 1.12
CA THR A 187 12.56 -11.92 0.17
C THR A 187 11.88 -11.92 -1.19
N LEU A 188 11.65 -10.75 -1.74
CA LEU A 188 11.08 -10.52 -3.06
C LEU A 188 12.22 -10.16 -4.02
N ARG A 189 12.32 -10.86 -5.13
CA ARG A 189 13.29 -10.62 -6.18
C ARG A 189 12.60 -9.90 -7.33
N TYR A 190 13.23 -8.85 -7.80
CA TYR A 190 12.74 -8.13 -8.98
C TYR A 190 12.87 -9.00 -10.22
N ASP A 191 11.81 -9.14 -11.02
CA ASP A 191 11.78 -9.99 -12.21
C ASP A 191 12.21 -9.28 -13.50
N GLY A 192 12.41 -7.97 -13.43
CA GLY A 192 12.70 -7.07 -14.55
C GLY A 192 11.57 -6.08 -14.81
N GLU A 193 10.37 -6.37 -14.30
CA GLU A 193 9.18 -5.55 -14.43
C GLU A 193 8.62 -5.16 -13.05
N ARG A 194 8.51 -6.12 -12.12
CA ARG A 194 7.94 -5.91 -10.78
C ARG A 194 8.58 -6.85 -9.75
N TYR A 195 8.24 -6.65 -8.50
CA TYR A 195 8.45 -7.66 -7.45
C TYR A 195 7.21 -8.56 -7.43
N PRO A 196 7.28 -9.82 -7.91
CA PRO A 196 6.14 -10.72 -7.96
C PRO A 196 5.71 -11.07 -6.54
N PHE A 197 4.60 -10.47 -6.12
CA PHE A 197 4.00 -10.68 -4.82
C PHE A 197 2.49 -10.48 -4.96
N GLU A 198 1.73 -11.38 -4.38
CA GLU A 198 0.27 -11.28 -4.40
C GLU A 198 -0.19 -10.24 -3.40
N GLU A 199 -1.03 -9.32 -3.84
CA GLU A 199 -1.54 -8.20 -3.05
C GLU A 199 -2.19 -8.66 -1.74
N TYR A 200 -2.95 -9.75 -1.81
CA TYR A 200 -3.64 -10.39 -0.68
C TYR A 200 -2.85 -11.57 -0.08
N SER A 201 -1.52 -11.56 -0.21
CA SER A 201 -0.69 -12.67 0.26
C SER A 201 -0.78 -12.85 1.77
N ASP A 202 -1.17 -14.04 2.18
CA ASP A 202 -1.25 -14.49 3.58
C ASP A 202 -0.04 -15.33 4.00
N PHE A 203 1.13 -15.08 3.41
CA PHE A 203 2.39 -15.84 3.66
C PHE A 203 2.78 -15.91 5.14
N TRP A 204 2.23 -15.06 5.94
CA TRP A 204 2.44 -14.96 7.39
C TRP A 204 1.51 -15.88 8.19
N HIS A 205 0.40 -16.32 7.59
CA HIS A 205 -0.58 -17.17 8.25
C HIS A 205 -0.03 -18.58 8.47
N ARG A 206 -0.39 -19.20 9.59
CA ARG A 206 -0.10 -20.62 9.82
C ARG A 206 -1.12 -21.47 9.09
N GLN A 207 -0.65 -22.34 8.23
CA GLN A 207 -1.45 -23.42 7.66
C GLN A 207 -1.72 -24.51 8.68
#